data_20a1590e83e866fee64e6663b5a915ae
#
_entry.id   20a1590e83e866fee64e6663b5a915ae
#
_cell.length_a   1.000
_cell.length_b   1.000
_cell.length_c   1.000
_cell.angle_alpha   90.00
_cell.angle_beta   90.00
_cell.angle_gamma   90.00
#
_symmetry.space_group_name_H-M   'P 1'
#
loop_
_entity.id
_entity.type
_entity.pdbx_description
1 polymer ?
#
loop_
_entity_poly.entity_id
_entity_poly.type
_entity_poly.pdbx_seq_one_letter_code
_entity_poly.pdbx_strand_id
1 'polypeptide(L)'
;RARIDDQINVMEAAEADASFGRLRRLQGFWRRLFLVFTIVGTLLAVNQIYNLKLFIGFVILDNSYLYVLLGMFFSLIFLVFPAHESAKRGGVPWYDIVLFVLTLLITGYFAYFGLTSLEEGWEYDSPDFPVYLAFIMWAMIMEGARRTGGWAIFFVFGILSLYPVYAGSDFMPSMFSGSPETLFNTARYHLMSEESVLGIPLRVFGTLIIGFILFGVTLQSTGGGRFFINLAFALLGGVR
;
A
#
# COMPACT_ATOMS: atom_id res chain seq x y z
N ARG A 1 -13.51 22.03 32.19
CA ARG A 1 -12.62 22.01 31.00
C ARG A 1 -11.47 21.03 31.18
N ALA A 2 -10.63 21.18 32.22
CA ALA A 2 -9.48 20.27 32.48
C ALA A 2 -9.85 18.79 32.58
N ARG A 3 -11.04 18.45 33.09
CA ARG A 3 -11.51 17.06 33.24
C ARG A 3 -11.96 16.45 31.89
N ILE A 4 -12.42 17.28 30.96
CA ILE A 4 -12.79 16.85 29.60
C ILE A 4 -11.51 16.65 28.77
N ASP A 5 -10.54 17.55 28.90
CA ASP A 5 -9.25 17.46 28.22
C ASP A 5 -8.47 16.21 28.65
N ASP A 6 -8.51 15.88 29.98
CA ASP A 6 -7.93 14.64 30.52
C ASP A 6 -8.64 13.38 29.97
N GLN A 7 -9.95 13.38 29.86
CA GLN A 7 -10.71 12.26 29.29
C GLN A 7 -10.42 12.08 27.81
N ILE A 8 -10.30 13.16 27.04
CA ILE A 8 -9.94 13.13 25.62
C ILE A 8 -8.52 12.54 25.45
N ASN A 9 -7.56 13.03 26.22
CA ASN A 9 -6.19 12.52 26.19
C ASN A 9 -6.09 11.04 26.57
N VAL A 10 -6.87 10.58 27.55
CA VAL A 10 -6.93 9.15 27.92
C VAL A 10 -7.59 8.30 26.84
N MET A 11 -8.63 8.80 26.20
CA MET A 11 -9.28 8.09 25.07
C MET A 11 -8.36 8.03 23.85
N GLU A 12 -7.71 9.12 23.47
CA GLU A 12 -6.74 9.17 22.38
C GLU A 12 -5.55 8.25 22.63
N ALA A 13 -5.04 8.22 23.87
CA ALA A 13 -3.97 7.31 24.26
C ALA A 13 -4.43 5.84 24.23
N ALA A 14 -5.65 5.54 24.64
CA ALA A 14 -6.21 4.19 24.59
C ALA A 14 -6.49 3.72 23.13
N GLU A 15 -6.98 4.61 22.26
CA GLU A 15 -7.14 4.32 20.83
C GLU A 15 -5.79 4.14 20.13
N ALA A 16 -4.81 4.97 20.45
CA ALA A 16 -3.45 4.80 19.95
C ALA A 16 -2.85 3.46 20.43
N ASP A 17 -2.99 3.11 21.69
CA ASP A 17 -2.47 1.83 22.23
C ASP A 17 -3.21 0.62 21.65
N ALA A 18 -4.52 0.72 21.40
CA ALA A 18 -5.31 -0.31 20.72
C ALA A 18 -4.90 -0.49 19.25
N SER A 19 -4.59 0.60 18.54
CA SER A 19 -4.11 0.55 17.15
C SER A 19 -2.68 0.00 17.07
N PHE A 20 -1.78 0.43 17.95
CA PHE A 20 -0.43 -0.11 18.09
C PHE A 20 -0.41 -1.55 18.61
N GLY A 21 -1.39 -1.97 19.39
CA GLY A 21 -1.55 -3.32 19.90
C GLY A 21 -1.74 -4.38 18.81
N ARG A 22 -2.13 -3.99 17.59
CA ARG A 22 -2.25 -4.87 16.42
C ARG A 22 -0.92 -5.08 15.70
N LEU A 23 0.07 -4.22 15.92
CA LEU A 23 1.32 -4.25 15.19
C LEU A 23 2.37 -5.12 15.91
N ARG A 24 3.22 -5.79 15.12
CA ARG A 24 4.40 -6.49 15.63
C ARG A 24 5.49 -5.48 15.98
N ARG A 25 6.06 -5.59 17.17
CA ARG A 25 7.23 -4.79 17.57
C ARG A 25 8.50 -5.37 16.91
N LEU A 26 8.91 -4.78 15.79
CA LEU A 26 10.13 -5.17 15.12
C LEU A 26 11.36 -4.81 15.94
N GLN A 27 12.33 -5.74 16.04
CA GLN A 27 13.58 -5.57 16.77
C GLN A 27 14.79 -5.93 15.91
N GLY A 28 15.96 -5.42 16.27
CA GLY A 28 17.24 -5.76 15.67
C GLY A 28 17.27 -5.54 14.16
N PHE A 29 17.59 -6.60 13.41
CA PHE A 29 17.70 -6.60 11.95
C PHE A 29 16.41 -6.16 11.26
N TRP A 30 15.26 -6.69 11.65
CA TRP A 30 13.97 -6.39 11.02
C TRP A 30 13.55 -4.93 11.16
N ARG A 31 13.88 -4.30 12.29
CA ARG A 31 13.66 -2.86 12.48
C ARG A 31 14.53 -2.03 11.54
N ARG A 32 15.81 -2.42 11.37
CA ARG A 32 16.71 -1.71 10.44
C ARG A 32 16.24 -1.87 9.00
N LEU A 33 15.84 -3.09 8.61
CA LEU A 33 15.29 -3.36 7.29
C LEU A 33 14.05 -2.52 7.01
N PHE A 34 13.11 -2.47 7.95
CA PHE A 34 11.92 -1.62 7.86
C PHE A 34 12.28 -0.15 7.64
N LEU A 35 13.22 0.39 8.41
CA LEU A 35 13.66 1.78 8.26
C LEU A 35 14.34 2.02 6.91
N VAL A 36 15.20 1.12 6.45
CA VAL A 36 15.86 1.23 5.14
C VAL A 36 14.82 1.23 4.03
N PHE A 37 13.86 0.30 4.03
CA PHE A 37 12.81 0.24 3.02
C PHE A 37 11.95 1.51 3.02
N THR A 38 11.58 2.01 4.20
CA THR A 38 10.80 3.24 4.32
C THR A 38 11.58 4.44 3.78
N ILE A 39 12.85 4.59 4.16
CA ILE A 39 13.69 5.71 3.72
C ILE A 39 13.93 5.64 2.20
N VAL A 40 14.35 4.48 1.69
CA VAL A 40 14.64 4.30 0.25
C VAL A 40 13.37 4.47 -0.58
N GLY A 41 12.23 3.88 -0.15
CA GLY A 41 10.96 4.05 -0.84
C GLY A 41 10.48 5.50 -0.86
N THR A 42 10.67 6.21 0.24
CA THR A 42 10.37 7.65 0.31
C THR A 42 11.28 8.48 -0.59
N LEU A 43 12.59 8.21 -0.59
CA LEU A 43 13.53 8.90 -1.49
C LEU A 43 13.25 8.59 -2.96
N LEU A 44 12.84 7.35 -3.27
CA LEU A 44 12.40 6.96 -4.61
C LEU A 44 11.17 7.75 -5.05
N ALA A 45 10.18 7.91 -4.16
CA ALA A 45 8.98 8.70 -4.44
C ALA A 45 9.34 10.19 -4.68
N VAL A 46 10.18 10.78 -3.85
CA VAL A 46 10.67 12.16 -4.04
C VAL A 46 11.42 12.29 -5.36
N ASN A 47 12.30 11.33 -5.70
CA ASN A 47 13.02 11.31 -6.96
C ASN A 47 12.06 11.27 -8.17
N GLN A 48 11.00 10.46 -8.10
CA GLN A 48 10.02 10.36 -9.20
C GLN A 48 9.17 11.63 -9.33
N ILE A 49 8.67 12.17 -8.22
CA ILE A 49 7.83 13.39 -8.21
C ILE A 49 8.57 14.60 -8.80
N TYR A 50 9.83 14.79 -8.43
CA TYR A 50 10.63 15.93 -8.86
C TYR A 50 11.52 15.65 -10.07
N ASN A 51 11.48 14.45 -10.64
CA ASN A 51 12.29 14.05 -11.80
C ASN A 51 13.79 14.27 -11.60
N LEU A 52 14.28 13.98 -10.39
CA LEU A 52 15.66 14.33 -9.98
C LEU A 52 16.73 13.47 -10.66
N LYS A 53 16.37 12.33 -11.24
CA LYS A 53 17.28 11.39 -11.94
C LYS A 53 18.45 10.85 -11.08
N LEU A 54 18.30 10.86 -9.74
CA LEU A 54 19.39 10.63 -8.80
C LEU A 54 19.92 9.19 -8.82
N PHE A 55 19.04 8.19 -9.04
CA PHE A 55 19.42 6.79 -8.87
C PHE A 55 19.99 6.14 -10.14
N ILE A 56 19.49 6.49 -11.32
CA ILE A 56 19.80 5.80 -12.57
C ILE A 56 20.17 6.77 -13.71
N GLY A 57 20.16 8.07 -13.45
CA GLY A 57 20.44 9.10 -14.45
C GLY A 57 19.34 9.33 -15.50
N PHE A 58 18.27 8.53 -15.46
CA PHE A 58 17.08 8.67 -16.32
C PHE A 58 15.78 8.54 -15.51
N VAL A 59 14.66 8.91 -16.13
CA VAL A 59 13.33 8.78 -15.51
C VAL A 59 12.89 7.33 -15.57
N ILE A 60 12.49 6.78 -14.43
CA ILE A 60 11.94 5.43 -14.36
C ILE A 60 10.54 5.46 -14.99
N LEU A 61 10.21 4.47 -15.81
CA LEU A 61 8.85 4.29 -16.34
C LEU A 61 7.85 4.21 -15.18
N ASP A 62 6.72 4.90 -15.29
CA ASP A 62 5.74 4.99 -14.20
C ASP A 62 5.29 3.63 -13.69
N ASN A 63 5.00 2.68 -14.59
CA ASN A 63 4.61 1.33 -14.20
C ASN A 63 5.72 0.60 -13.44
N SER A 64 6.97 0.68 -13.90
CA SER A 64 8.12 0.10 -13.21
C SER A 64 8.32 0.73 -11.82
N TYR A 65 8.17 2.05 -11.72
CA TYR A 65 8.21 2.77 -10.45
C TYR A 65 7.13 2.28 -9.48
N LEU A 66 5.88 2.15 -9.96
CA LEU A 66 4.76 1.70 -9.14
C LEU A 66 4.96 0.26 -8.64
N TYR A 67 5.50 -0.64 -9.45
CA TYR A 67 5.85 -1.98 -8.99
C TYR A 67 6.95 -1.98 -7.93
N VAL A 68 8.00 -1.17 -8.08
CA VAL A 68 9.04 -1.03 -7.05
C VAL A 68 8.44 -0.47 -5.76
N LEU A 69 7.60 0.56 -5.87
CA LEU A 69 6.93 1.17 -4.73
C LEU A 69 6.01 0.17 -4.02
N LEU A 70 5.20 -0.57 -4.78
CA LEU A 70 4.36 -1.65 -4.28
C LEU A 70 5.20 -2.70 -3.54
N GLY A 71 6.29 -3.17 -4.16
CA GLY A 71 7.20 -4.13 -3.54
C GLY A 71 7.77 -3.64 -2.23
N MET A 72 8.25 -2.42 -2.20
CA MET A 72 8.87 -1.84 -1.00
C MET A 72 7.88 -1.67 0.16
N PHE A 73 6.72 -1.10 -0.08
CA PHE A 73 5.77 -0.80 1.00
C PHE A 73 4.83 -1.97 1.32
N PHE A 74 4.34 -2.67 0.30
CA PHE A 74 3.43 -3.79 0.53
C PHE A 74 4.12 -4.98 1.22
N SER A 75 5.38 -5.29 0.88
CA SER A 75 6.12 -6.34 1.55
C SER A 75 6.26 -6.12 3.07
N LEU A 76 6.36 -4.86 3.51
CA LEU A 76 6.45 -4.51 4.92
C LEU A 76 5.18 -4.88 5.70
N ILE A 77 4.02 -5.02 5.04
CA ILE A 77 2.79 -5.48 5.69
C ILE A 77 3.01 -6.84 6.36
N PHE A 78 3.70 -7.75 5.69
CA PHE A 78 3.98 -9.09 6.24
C PHE A 78 4.94 -9.08 7.43
N LEU A 79 5.81 -8.08 7.53
CA LEU A 79 6.69 -7.92 8.68
C LEU A 79 5.97 -7.28 9.88
N VAL A 80 5.13 -6.28 9.61
CA VAL A 80 4.50 -5.43 10.63
C VAL A 80 3.20 -6.02 11.14
N PHE A 81 2.35 -6.56 10.24
CA PHE A 81 1.05 -7.12 10.60
C PHE A 81 1.12 -8.64 10.75
N PRO A 82 1.00 -9.17 11.97
CA PRO A 82 1.04 -10.61 12.20
C PRO A 82 -0.18 -11.30 11.59
N ALA A 83 -0.01 -12.54 11.10
CA ALA A 83 -1.11 -13.33 10.53
C ALA A 83 -2.21 -13.64 11.56
N HIS A 84 -1.85 -13.77 12.84
CA HIS A 84 -2.75 -14.03 13.98
C HIS A 84 -2.14 -13.48 15.28
N GLU A 85 -2.97 -13.35 16.30
CA GLU A 85 -2.57 -12.69 17.55
C GLU A 85 -1.41 -13.35 18.29
N SER A 86 -1.32 -14.69 18.24
CA SER A 86 -0.22 -15.43 18.85
C SER A 86 1.15 -15.17 18.19
N ALA A 87 1.17 -14.74 16.93
CA ALA A 87 2.40 -14.43 16.19
C ALA A 87 3.03 -13.07 16.54
N LYS A 88 2.45 -12.31 17.48
CA LYS A 88 2.94 -10.98 17.89
C LYS A 88 4.22 -11.04 18.73
N ARG A 89 4.46 -12.12 19.49
CA ARG A 89 5.43 -12.17 20.61
C ARG A 89 6.78 -12.79 20.27
N GLY A 90 6.96 -13.42 19.13
CA GLY A 90 8.10 -14.28 18.83
C GLY A 90 9.01 -13.86 17.68
N GLY A 91 9.11 -12.59 17.34
CA GLY A 91 9.88 -12.17 16.15
C GLY A 91 9.10 -12.37 14.84
N VAL A 92 9.79 -12.34 13.71
CA VAL A 92 9.17 -12.55 12.39
C VAL A 92 9.18 -14.05 12.06
N PRO A 93 8.00 -14.70 11.91
CA PRO A 93 7.92 -16.11 11.54
C PRO A 93 8.47 -16.34 10.12
N TRP A 94 8.94 -17.55 9.85
CA TRP A 94 9.50 -17.92 8.54
C TRP A 94 8.54 -17.71 7.36
N TYR A 95 7.25 -17.97 7.55
CA TYR A 95 6.25 -17.78 6.51
C TYR A 95 6.03 -16.30 6.16
N ASP A 96 6.15 -15.37 7.11
CA ASP A 96 6.10 -13.94 6.87
C ASP A 96 7.35 -13.47 6.11
N ILE A 97 8.51 -14.08 6.37
CA ILE A 97 9.74 -13.83 5.61
C ILE A 97 9.57 -14.30 4.16
N VAL A 98 8.98 -15.49 3.96
CA VAL A 98 8.71 -16.00 2.61
C VAL A 98 7.78 -15.06 1.84
N LEU A 99 6.68 -14.61 2.46
CA LEU A 99 5.75 -13.67 1.83
C LEU A 99 6.43 -12.32 1.52
N PHE A 100 7.25 -11.82 2.44
CA PHE A 100 8.05 -10.61 2.22
C PHE A 100 8.97 -10.74 1.01
N VAL A 101 9.77 -11.80 0.95
CA VAL A 101 10.71 -12.05 -0.15
C VAL A 101 9.97 -12.30 -1.46
N LEU A 102 8.90 -13.09 -1.44
CA LEU A 102 8.11 -13.40 -2.62
C LEU A 102 7.45 -12.13 -3.20
N THR A 103 6.94 -11.23 -2.36
CA THR A 103 6.46 -9.92 -2.81
C THR A 103 7.53 -9.16 -3.58
N LEU A 104 8.74 -9.07 -3.02
CA LEU A 104 9.84 -8.35 -3.66
C LEU A 104 10.28 -8.99 -4.98
N LEU A 105 10.31 -10.31 -5.05
CA LEU A 105 10.68 -11.02 -6.28
C LEU A 105 9.65 -10.81 -7.38
N ILE A 106 8.34 -10.93 -7.05
CA ILE A 106 7.26 -10.76 -8.03
C ILE A 106 7.22 -9.30 -8.51
N THR A 107 7.20 -8.33 -7.60
CA THR A 107 7.16 -6.92 -7.99
C THR A 107 8.44 -6.47 -8.69
N GLY A 108 9.60 -7.01 -8.29
CA GLY A 108 10.89 -6.80 -8.98
C GLY A 108 10.87 -7.35 -10.42
N TYR A 109 10.29 -8.52 -10.63
CA TYR A 109 10.08 -9.07 -11.97
C TYR A 109 9.23 -8.13 -12.83
N PHE A 110 8.07 -7.71 -12.35
CA PHE A 110 7.21 -6.79 -13.10
C PHE A 110 7.81 -5.39 -13.25
N ALA A 111 8.61 -4.93 -12.31
CA ALA A 111 9.34 -3.68 -12.45
C ALA A 111 10.39 -3.73 -13.57
N TYR A 112 11.09 -4.87 -13.70
CA TYR A 112 12.07 -5.09 -14.76
C TYR A 112 11.41 -5.19 -16.14
N PHE A 113 10.32 -5.94 -16.25
CA PHE A 113 9.57 -6.13 -17.49
C PHE A 113 8.46 -5.08 -17.71
N GLY A 114 8.45 -3.98 -16.95
CA GLY A 114 7.37 -2.98 -17.02
C GLY A 114 7.18 -2.36 -18.40
N LEU A 115 8.26 -2.09 -19.13
CA LEU A 115 8.18 -1.60 -20.52
C LEU A 115 7.63 -2.67 -21.47
N THR A 116 8.16 -3.88 -21.41
CA THR A 116 7.70 -5.01 -22.22
C THR A 116 6.23 -5.31 -21.95
N SER A 117 5.82 -5.31 -20.70
CA SER A 117 4.43 -5.52 -20.28
C SER A 117 3.49 -4.48 -20.90
N LEU A 118 3.93 -3.24 -20.99
CA LEU A 118 3.15 -2.15 -21.60
C LEU A 118 3.12 -2.26 -23.13
N GLU A 119 4.27 -2.48 -23.78
CA GLU A 119 4.39 -2.54 -25.23
C GLU A 119 3.67 -3.76 -25.83
N GLU A 120 3.72 -4.90 -25.15
CA GLU A 120 3.08 -6.15 -25.57
C GLU A 120 1.64 -6.29 -25.07
N GLY A 121 1.14 -5.36 -24.25
CA GLY A 121 -0.24 -5.39 -23.74
C GLY A 121 -0.53 -6.57 -22.81
N TRP A 122 0.38 -6.88 -21.90
CA TRP A 122 0.27 -8.04 -21.00
C TRP A 122 -0.98 -8.03 -20.10
N GLU A 123 -1.65 -6.91 -19.97
CA GLU A 123 -2.94 -6.85 -19.25
C GLU A 123 -4.05 -7.64 -19.98
N TYR A 124 -3.96 -7.79 -21.32
CA TYR A 124 -4.92 -8.52 -22.16
C TYR A 124 -4.39 -9.87 -22.62
N ASP A 125 -3.13 -9.92 -23.01
CA ASP A 125 -2.47 -11.14 -23.49
C ASP A 125 -1.01 -11.16 -23.03
N SER A 126 -0.61 -12.16 -22.27
CA SER A 126 0.73 -12.29 -21.70
C SER A 126 1.19 -13.74 -21.74
N PRO A 127 2.52 -14.00 -21.72
CA PRO A 127 3.04 -15.33 -21.50
C PRO A 127 2.48 -15.96 -20.22
N ASP A 128 2.45 -17.28 -20.14
CA ASP A 128 1.89 -18.02 -18.99
C ASP A 128 2.59 -17.68 -17.65
N PHE A 129 3.90 -17.52 -17.67
CA PHE A 129 4.68 -17.30 -16.44
C PHE A 129 4.27 -16.03 -15.68
N PRO A 130 4.18 -14.83 -16.31
CA PRO A 130 3.62 -13.64 -15.67
C PRO A 130 2.21 -13.83 -15.10
N VAL A 131 1.36 -14.63 -15.75
CA VAL A 131 -0.01 -14.91 -15.25
C VAL A 131 0.02 -15.64 -13.92
N TYR A 132 0.87 -16.66 -13.77
CA TYR A 132 1.03 -17.36 -12.49
C TYR A 132 1.57 -16.44 -11.39
N LEU A 133 2.52 -15.56 -11.72
CA LEU A 133 3.02 -14.57 -10.77
C LEU A 133 1.95 -13.57 -10.36
N ALA A 134 1.12 -13.15 -11.31
CA ALA A 134 -0.01 -12.26 -11.05
C ALA A 134 -1.04 -12.92 -10.10
N PHE A 135 -1.37 -14.19 -10.34
CA PHE A 135 -2.28 -14.94 -9.48
C PHE A 135 -1.74 -15.07 -8.05
N ILE A 136 -0.46 -15.39 -7.89
CA ILE A 136 0.20 -15.47 -6.58
C ILE A 136 0.16 -14.10 -5.89
N MET A 137 0.52 -13.03 -6.60
CA MET A 137 0.52 -11.68 -6.04
C MET A 137 -0.88 -11.21 -5.65
N TRP A 138 -1.90 -11.51 -6.47
CA TRP A 138 -3.29 -11.23 -6.12
C TRP A 138 -3.71 -11.93 -4.82
N ALA A 139 -3.39 -13.21 -4.67
CA ALA A 139 -3.63 -13.92 -3.40
C ALA A 139 -2.89 -13.28 -2.22
N MET A 140 -1.65 -12.80 -2.42
CA MET A 140 -0.89 -12.10 -1.39
C MET A 140 -1.50 -10.74 -1.04
N ILE A 141 -2.05 -10.01 -2.01
CA ILE A 141 -2.78 -8.75 -1.78
C ILE A 141 -4.03 -9.03 -0.95
N MET A 142 -4.76 -10.11 -1.22
CA MET A 142 -5.90 -10.54 -0.42
C MET A 142 -5.50 -10.86 1.03
N GLU A 143 -4.39 -11.56 1.22
CA GLU A 143 -3.83 -11.85 2.55
C GLU A 143 -3.38 -10.55 3.27
N GLY A 144 -2.76 -9.61 2.56
CA GLY A 144 -2.42 -8.29 3.07
C GLY A 144 -3.66 -7.51 3.54
N ALA A 145 -4.72 -7.50 2.74
CA ALA A 145 -6.00 -6.88 3.09
C ALA A 145 -6.63 -7.51 4.35
N ARG A 146 -6.57 -8.85 4.47
CA ARG A 146 -7.02 -9.56 5.67
C ARG A 146 -6.24 -9.14 6.92
N ARG A 147 -4.92 -9.00 6.83
CA ARG A 147 -4.06 -8.64 7.96
C ARG A 147 -4.25 -7.19 8.42
N THR A 148 -4.43 -6.28 7.49
CA THR A 148 -4.57 -4.84 7.78
C THR A 148 -6.00 -4.45 8.15
N GLY A 149 -6.97 -4.93 7.40
CA GLY A 149 -8.39 -4.57 7.52
C GLY A 149 -9.28 -5.65 8.15
N GLY A 150 -8.73 -6.85 8.41
CA GLY A 150 -9.49 -7.96 8.97
C GLY A 150 -10.36 -8.70 7.94
N TRP A 151 -11.16 -9.63 8.45
CA TRP A 151 -11.99 -10.50 7.59
C TRP A 151 -13.06 -9.74 6.80
N ALA A 152 -13.60 -8.64 7.34
CA ALA A 152 -14.61 -7.84 6.65
C ALA A 152 -14.04 -7.26 5.34
N ILE A 153 -12.86 -6.64 5.39
CA ILE A 153 -12.17 -6.08 4.22
C ILE A 153 -11.76 -7.19 3.24
N PHE A 154 -11.30 -8.34 3.76
CA PHE A 154 -10.97 -9.50 2.93
C PHE A 154 -12.17 -9.96 2.08
N PHE A 155 -13.35 -10.11 2.68
CA PHE A 155 -14.54 -10.54 1.94
C PHE A 155 -15.04 -9.49 0.96
N VAL A 156 -15.03 -8.21 1.35
CA VAL A 156 -15.44 -7.11 0.45
C VAL A 156 -14.53 -7.07 -0.77
N PHE A 157 -13.21 -7.08 -0.57
CA PHE A 157 -12.25 -7.07 -1.68
C PHE A 157 -12.31 -8.38 -2.48
N GLY A 158 -12.48 -9.52 -1.84
CA GLY A 158 -12.63 -10.81 -2.50
C GLY A 158 -13.83 -10.83 -3.46
N ILE A 159 -14.99 -10.40 -2.97
CA ILE A 159 -16.21 -10.33 -3.80
C ILE A 159 -16.02 -9.36 -4.96
N LEU A 160 -15.50 -8.16 -4.69
CA LEU A 160 -15.32 -7.15 -5.74
C LEU A 160 -14.24 -7.55 -6.76
N SER A 161 -13.12 -8.11 -6.31
CA SER A 161 -12.05 -8.53 -7.22
C SER A 161 -12.41 -9.76 -8.06
N LEU A 162 -13.32 -10.60 -7.59
CA LEU A 162 -13.85 -11.73 -8.35
C LEU A 162 -15.00 -11.36 -9.29
N TYR A 163 -15.43 -10.10 -9.29
CA TYR A 163 -16.54 -9.65 -10.14
C TYR A 163 -16.40 -10.06 -11.61
N PRO A 164 -15.25 -9.95 -12.29
CA PRO A 164 -15.14 -10.35 -13.69
C PRO A 164 -15.45 -11.84 -13.91
N VAL A 165 -15.21 -12.70 -12.93
CA VAL A 165 -15.45 -14.14 -13.03
C VAL A 165 -16.95 -14.46 -13.06
N TYR A 166 -17.76 -13.75 -12.27
CA TYR A 166 -19.19 -14.01 -12.17
C TYR A 166 -20.08 -12.98 -12.89
N ALA A 167 -19.48 -11.98 -13.55
CA ALA A 167 -20.21 -10.94 -14.29
C ALA A 167 -21.12 -11.47 -15.41
N GLY A 168 -20.78 -12.64 -15.98
CA GLY A 168 -21.60 -13.31 -17.00
C GLY A 168 -22.66 -14.27 -16.45
N SER A 169 -22.87 -14.34 -15.14
CA SER A 169 -23.81 -15.28 -14.54
C SER A 169 -25.26 -14.82 -14.69
N ASP A 170 -26.21 -15.75 -14.86
CA ASP A 170 -27.64 -15.49 -15.05
C ASP A 170 -28.31 -14.72 -13.90
N PHE A 171 -27.73 -14.78 -12.68
CA PHE A 171 -28.23 -14.06 -11.53
C PHE A 171 -27.88 -12.55 -11.56
N MET A 172 -26.97 -12.13 -12.46
CA MET A 172 -26.54 -10.74 -12.54
C MET A 172 -27.58 -9.87 -13.21
N PRO A 173 -27.99 -8.73 -12.60
CA PRO A 173 -28.83 -7.75 -13.28
C PRO A 173 -28.14 -7.26 -14.54
N SER A 174 -28.90 -7.01 -15.61
CA SER A 174 -28.39 -6.57 -16.92
C SER A 174 -27.47 -5.34 -16.86
N MET A 175 -27.70 -4.46 -15.89
CA MET A 175 -26.86 -3.29 -15.65
C MET A 175 -25.42 -3.65 -15.20
N PHE A 176 -25.24 -4.79 -14.57
CA PHE A 176 -23.96 -5.27 -14.05
C PHE A 176 -23.47 -6.53 -14.75
N SER A 177 -24.15 -6.99 -15.81
CA SER A 177 -23.71 -8.14 -16.58
C SER A 177 -22.56 -7.75 -17.51
N GLY A 178 -21.60 -8.67 -17.66
CA GLY A 178 -20.44 -8.52 -18.54
C GLY A 178 -19.97 -9.86 -19.09
N SER A 179 -18.96 -9.85 -19.94
CA SER A 179 -18.33 -11.10 -20.38
C SER A 179 -17.62 -11.76 -19.19
N PRO A 180 -17.85 -13.07 -18.95
CA PRO A 180 -17.18 -13.78 -17.87
C PRO A 180 -15.70 -13.98 -18.22
N GLU A 181 -14.84 -13.76 -17.24
CA GLU A 181 -13.41 -13.98 -17.35
C GLU A 181 -12.95 -15.17 -16.50
N THR A 182 -11.81 -15.77 -16.88
CA THR A 182 -11.20 -16.81 -16.06
C THR A 182 -10.53 -16.21 -14.83
N LEU A 183 -10.33 -17.01 -13.78
CA LEU A 183 -9.59 -16.56 -12.59
C LEU A 183 -8.18 -16.06 -12.93
N PHE A 184 -7.50 -16.72 -13.85
CA PHE A 184 -6.15 -16.33 -14.27
C PHE A 184 -6.14 -15.02 -15.04
N ASN A 185 -7.09 -14.82 -15.95
CA ASN A 185 -7.24 -13.55 -16.68
C ASN A 185 -7.60 -12.41 -15.71
N THR A 186 -8.47 -12.68 -14.76
CA THR A 186 -8.83 -11.72 -13.71
C THR A 186 -7.61 -11.33 -12.88
N ALA A 187 -6.81 -12.30 -12.43
CA ALA A 187 -5.58 -12.03 -11.67
C ALA A 187 -4.54 -11.26 -12.50
N ARG A 188 -4.38 -11.61 -13.78
CA ARG A 188 -3.53 -10.93 -14.75
C ARG A 188 -3.93 -9.45 -14.86
N TYR A 189 -5.20 -9.18 -15.15
CA TYR A 189 -5.74 -7.83 -15.22
C TYR A 189 -5.53 -7.06 -13.93
N HIS A 190 -5.81 -7.66 -12.78
CA HIS A 190 -5.62 -6.99 -11.49
C HIS A 190 -4.18 -6.55 -11.23
N LEU A 191 -3.19 -7.35 -11.60
CA LEU A 191 -1.80 -6.98 -11.32
C LEU A 191 -1.19 -6.09 -12.41
N MET A 192 -1.53 -6.31 -13.68
CA MET A 192 -0.83 -5.68 -14.81
C MET A 192 -1.56 -4.45 -15.36
N SER A 193 -2.88 -4.31 -15.08
CA SER A 193 -3.64 -3.17 -15.59
C SER A 193 -3.41 -1.90 -14.77
N GLU A 194 -3.33 -0.80 -15.50
CA GLU A 194 -3.32 0.56 -14.93
C GLU A 194 -4.66 0.97 -14.29
N GLU A 195 -5.71 0.18 -14.49
CA GLU A 195 -7.03 0.43 -13.92
C GLU A 195 -7.29 -0.36 -12.62
N SER A 196 -6.35 -1.19 -12.19
CA SER A 196 -6.46 -2.01 -10.99
C SER A 196 -5.37 -1.70 -9.95
N VAL A 197 -4.44 -2.63 -9.68
CA VAL A 197 -3.40 -2.44 -8.65
C VAL A 197 -2.48 -1.26 -8.98
N LEU A 198 -2.11 -1.08 -10.26
CA LEU A 198 -1.32 0.07 -10.70
C LEU A 198 -2.17 1.34 -10.91
N GLY A 199 -3.43 1.28 -10.56
CA GLY A 199 -4.41 2.33 -10.79
C GLY A 199 -4.26 3.56 -9.89
N ILE A 200 -5.29 4.39 -9.92
CA ILE A 200 -5.34 5.67 -9.21
C ILE A 200 -4.91 5.57 -7.73
N PRO A 201 -5.34 4.59 -6.93
CA PRO A 201 -4.96 4.55 -5.52
C PRO A 201 -3.46 4.44 -5.29
N LEU A 202 -2.76 3.56 -6.03
CA LEU A 202 -1.31 3.38 -5.90
C LEU A 202 -0.55 4.58 -6.49
N ARG A 203 -1.02 5.15 -7.61
CA ARG A 203 -0.44 6.38 -8.19
C ARG A 203 -0.56 7.56 -7.23
N VAL A 204 -1.72 7.78 -6.62
CA VAL A 204 -1.93 8.83 -5.62
C VAL A 204 -1.08 8.58 -4.38
N PHE A 205 -0.94 7.33 -3.93
CA PHE A 205 -0.03 6.99 -2.84
C PHE A 205 1.41 7.41 -3.16
N GLY A 206 1.92 7.04 -4.34
CA GLY A 206 3.29 7.31 -4.75
C GLY A 206 3.58 8.79 -5.06
N THR A 207 2.59 9.55 -5.51
CA THR A 207 2.80 10.95 -5.96
C THR A 207 2.34 12.00 -4.94
N LEU A 208 1.28 11.72 -4.18
CA LEU A 208 0.69 12.71 -3.27
C LEU A 208 0.81 12.32 -1.80
N ILE A 209 0.39 11.11 -1.42
CA ILE A 209 0.27 10.74 0.01
C ILE A 209 1.64 10.75 0.69
N ILE A 210 2.67 10.19 0.07
CA ILE A 210 4.04 10.21 0.62
C ILE A 210 4.51 11.65 0.80
N GLY A 211 4.28 12.52 -0.18
CA GLY A 211 4.63 13.94 -0.10
C GLY A 211 3.89 14.66 1.02
N PHE A 212 2.59 14.43 1.18
CA PHE A 212 1.81 15.03 2.27
C PHE A 212 2.22 14.53 3.65
N ILE A 213 2.55 13.25 3.80
CA ILE A 213 3.08 12.72 5.06
C ILE A 213 4.41 13.39 5.41
N LEU A 214 5.34 13.49 4.46
CA LEU A 214 6.62 14.18 4.66
C LEU A 214 6.42 15.64 5.06
N PHE A 215 5.56 16.35 4.35
CA PHE A 215 5.23 17.75 4.66
C PHE A 215 4.62 17.86 6.06
N GLY A 216 3.65 17.02 6.41
CA GLY A 216 2.99 17.02 7.71
C GLY A 216 3.96 16.75 8.86
N VAL A 217 4.83 15.74 8.73
CA VAL A 217 5.86 15.42 9.73
C VAL A 217 6.88 16.57 9.86
N THR A 218 7.30 17.17 8.75
CA THR A 218 8.21 18.31 8.76
C THR A 218 7.56 19.51 9.44
N LEU A 219 6.31 19.81 9.10
CA LEU A 219 5.56 20.92 9.71
C LEU A 219 5.39 20.71 11.22
N GLN A 220 5.10 19.48 11.64
CA GLN A 220 4.97 19.14 13.05
C GLN A 220 6.32 19.27 13.80
N SER A 221 7.39 18.74 13.23
CA SER A 221 8.73 18.73 13.85
C SER A 221 9.35 20.13 13.95
N THR A 222 9.06 21.02 13.00
CA THR A 222 9.53 22.40 12.97
C THR A 222 8.68 23.37 13.83
N GLY A 223 7.61 22.87 14.45
CA GLY A 223 6.68 23.70 15.22
C GLY A 223 5.73 24.55 14.38
N GLY A 224 5.65 24.29 13.06
CA GLY A 224 4.79 25.03 12.14
C GLY A 224 3.32 24.97 12.51
N GLY A 225 2.84 23.87 13.09
CA GLY A 225 1.45 23.77 13.58
C GLY A 225 1.14 24.84 14.62
N ARG A 226 2.05 25.07 15.59
CA ARG A 226 1.90 26.13 16.60
C ARG A 226 1.98 27.52 15.97
N PHE A 227 2.85 27.69 14.97
CA PHE A 227 2.94 28.95 14.24
C PHE A 227 1.61 29.31 13.55
N PHE A 228 0.99 28.39 12.84
CA PHE A 228 -0.29 28.64 12.17
C PHE A 228 -1.45 28.89 13.15
N ILE A 229 -1.50 28.18 14.28
CA ILE A 229 -2.48 28.43 15.32
C ILE A 229 -2.29 29.85 15.91
N ASN A 230 -1.07 30.23 16.25
CA ASN A 230 -0.79 31.55 16.77
C ASN A 230 -1.06 32.65 15.75
N LEU A 231 -0.76 32.43 14.47
CA LEU A 231 -1.07 33.34 13.38
C LEU A 231 -2.59 33.53 13.23
N ALA A 232 -3.37 32.43 13.27
CA ALA A 232 -4.81 32.49 13.21
C ALA A 232 -5.39 33.30 14.40
N PHE A 233 -4.90 33.10 15.61
CA PHE A 233 -5.29 33.89 16.78
C PHE A 233 -4.88 35.35 16.64
N ALA A 234 -3.71 35.66 16.08
CA ALA A 234 -3.27 37.04 15.88
C ALA A 234 -4.14 37.77 14.84
N LEU A 235 -4.57 37.07 13.79
CA LEU A 235 -5.41 37.66 12.73
C LEU A 235 -6.88 37.75 13.11
N LEU A 236 -7.42 36.76 13.82
CA LEU A 236 -8.85 36.63 14.11
C LEU A 236 -9.21 36.97 15.55
N GLY A 237 -8.26 36.90 16.47
CA GLY A 237 -8.47 37.13 17.91
C GLY A 237 -8.81 38.57 18.31
N GLY A 238 -8.67 39.52 17.39
CA GLY A 238 -9.06 40.91 17.60
C GLY A 238 -10.51 41.25 17.23
N VAL A 239 -11.24 40.28 16.66
CA VAL A 239 -12.68 40.45 16.33
C VAL A 239 -13.50 40.07 17.54
N ARG A 240 -13.93 41.07 18.33
CA ARG A 240 -14.94 40.95 19.38
C ARG A 240 -16.32 41.09 18.79
#